data_689d867e7cb137b426cd077bbe0e1c16
#
_entry.id   689d867e7cb137b426cd077bbe0e1c16
#
_cell.length_a   1.000
_cell.length_b   1.000
_cell.length_c   1.000
_cell.angle_alpha   90.00
_cell.angle_beta   90.00
_cell.angle_gamma   90.00
#
_symmetry.space_group_name_H-M   'P 1'
#
loop_
_entity.id
_entity.type
_entity.pdbx_description
1 polymer ?
#
loop_
_entity_poly.entity_id
_entity_poly.type
_entity_poly.pdbx_seq_one_letter_code
_entity_poly.pdbx_strand_id
1 'polypeptide(L)'
;MCEEIELKAWAQKQLNRRQFGALTGVAALSACAPSANISANNNNDASGVSMLGEAVSFATKDGTMDARFFAGPNGAAPAVIHWPDIAGIRRSHLEMARRTAAAGYAVLLVNPYYRDAEGVIWEDFASFADGGWGKASEMRAKLSSFAIKSDTQAIVSWLDGQAAVDTARGIGVEGYCMGGPFTVYGAHATPSRIKAAASFHGGGLVRDDAESPHKLLSETQAQYLIAIAKDDDAKAPSDKIAFAEAAKAAGRAAKVDVYDGGHGWTVPDSPSYAKDAAELAFADKLALYSATL
;
A
#
# COMPACT_ATOMS: atom_id res chain seq x y z
N MET A 1 7.11 19.86 -9.76
CA MET A 1 8.39 20.18 -10.48
C MET A 1 9.58 20.26 -9.52
N CYS A 2 9.60 21.13 -8.50
CA CYS A 2 10.75 21.17 -7.58
C CYS A 2 10.97 19.87 -6.81
N GLU A 3 9.91 19.27 -6.25
CA GLU A 3 9.98 17.98 -5.54
C GLU A 3 10.48 16.83 -6.43
N GLU A 4 10.10 16.79 -7.71
CA GLU A 4 10.57 15.77 -8.64
C GLU A 4 12.06 15.90 -8.95
N ILE A 5 12.56 17.14 -9.09
CA ILE A 5 14.00 17.42 -9.33
C ILE A 5 14.83 17.02 -8.10
N GLU A 6 14.36 17.32 -6.90
CA GLU A 6 15.02 16.95 -5.65
C GLU A 6 15.04 15.44 -5.43
N LEU A 7 13.93 14.76 -5.70
CA LEU A 7 13.82 13.31 -5.64
C LEU A 7 14.73 12.62 -6.65
N LYS A 8 14.83 13.16 -7.86
CA LYS A 8 15.74 12.65 -8.90
C LYS A 8 17.19 12.81 -8.49
N ALA A 9 17.59 13.97 -7.95
CA ALA A 9 18.95 14.19 -7.46
C ALA A 9 19.30 13.26 -6.29
N TRP A 10 18.36 13.03 -5.37
CA TRP A 10 18.51 12.06 -4.29
C TRP A 10 18.67 10.63 -4.85
N ALA A 11 17.84 10.22 -5.80
CA ALA A 11 17.88 8.88 -6.42
C ALA A 11 19.24 8.61 -7.08
N GLN A 12 19.73 9.54 -7.88
CA GLN A 12 21.05 9.43 -8.51
C GLN A 12 22.18 9.25 -7.48
N LYS A 13 22.09 9.94 -6.35
CA LYS A 13 23.06 9.79 -5.26
C LYS A 13 22.99 8.38 -4.61
N GLN A 14 21.81 7.81 -4.47
CA GLN A 14 21.64 6.43 -3.96
C GLN A 14 22.14 5.37 -4.95
N LEU A 15 21.82 5.53 -6.22
CA LEU A 15 22.27 4.62 -7.29
C LEU A 15 23.80 4.62 -7.41
N ASN A 16 24.44 5.79 -7.40
CA ASN A 16 25.90 5.91 -7.43
C ASN A 16 26.57 5.23 -6.23
N ARG A 17 26.01 5.33 -5.03
CA ARG A 17 26.53 4.64 -3.83
C ARG A 17 26.49 3.13 -3.94
N ARG A 18 25.46 2.57 -4.59
CA ARG A 18 25.33 1.13 -4.84
C ARG A 18 26.36 0.63 -5.84
N GLN A 19 26.59 1.39 -6.92
CA GLN A 19 27.64 1.09 -7.91
C GLN A 19 29.03 1.11 -7.27
N PHE A 20 29.31 2.03 -6.36
CA PHE A 20 30.58 2.09 -5.63
C PHE A 20 30.76 0.91 -4.67
N GLY A 21 29.69 0.47 -3.98
CA GLY A 21 29.72 -0.70 -3.08
C GLY A 21 29.93 -2.03 -3.83
N ALA A 22 29.47 -2.13 -5.06
CA ALA A 22 29.65 -3.31 -5.91
C ALA A 22 31.09 -3.42 -6.48
N LEU A 23 31.80 -2.30 -6.66
CA LEU A 23 33.17 -2.26 -7.17
C LEU A 23 34.23 -2.59 -6.11
N THR A 24 33.93 -2.49 -4.82
CA THR A 24 34.85 -2.83 -3.73
C THR A 24 34.76 -4.27 -3.25
N GLY A 25 33.86 -5.09 -3.82
CA GLY A 25 33.58 -6.47 -3.41
C GLY A 25 34.08 -7.58 -4.34
N VAL A 26 34.84 -7.26 -5.42
CA VAL A 26 35.30 -8.29 -6.37
C VAL A 26 36.81 -8.47 -6.29
N ALA A 27 37.24 -9.30 -5.33
CA ALA A 27 38.46 -10.06 -5.44
C ALA A 27 38.17 -11.50 -4.97
N ALA A 28 38.32 -12.45 -5.91
CA ALA A 28 38.33 -13.91 -5.81
C ALA A 28 36.96 -14.62 -5.81
N LEU A 29 36.67 -15.30 -6.89
CA LEU A 29 36.72 -16.72 -7.21
C LEU A 29 35.77 -17.05 -8.36
N SER A 30 36.34 -17.30 -9.54
CA SER A 30 35.68 -18.01 -10.63
C SER A 30 35.38 -19.43 -10.21
N ALA A 31 34.10 -19.79 -10.11
CA ALA A 31 33.63 -21.16 -10.21
C ALA A 31 32.28 -21.18 -10.89
N CYS A 32 32.17 -21.94 -11.99
CA CYS A 32 30.97 -22.22 -12.74
C CYS A 32 29.82 -22.62 -11.81
N ALA A 33 28.73 -21.87 -11.87
CA ALA A 33 27.48 -22.32 -11.29
C ALA A 33 26.42 -22.48 -12.42
N PRO A 34 25.70 -23.61 -12.47
CA PRO A 34 24.63 -23.84 -13.41
C PRO A 34 23.45 -22.93 -13.10
N SER A 35 22.69 -22.57 -14.16
CA SER A 35 21.44 -21.83 -14.08
C SER A 35 20.51 -22.44 -13.03
N ALA A 36 20.39 -21.81 -11.88
CA ALA A 36 19.45 -22.22 -10.86
C ALA A 36 18.06 -21.73 -11.29
N ASN A 37 17.19 -22.67 -11.68
CA ASN A 37 15.76 -22.50 -11.59
C ASN A 37 15.42 -21.99 -10.20
N ILE A 38 14.80 -20.83 -10.10
CA ILE A 38 14.22 -20.33 -8.85
C ILE A 38 12.99 -21.19 -8.58
N SER A 39 13.19 -22.37 -8.05
CA SER A 39 12.15 -23.11 -7.36
C SER A 39 11.71 -22.27 -6.17
N ALA A 40 10.39 -22.11 -6.02
CA ALA A 40 9.76 -21.41 -4.91
C ALA A 40 10.11 -22.12 -3.58
N ASN A 41 11.28 -21.82 -3.03
CA ASN A 41 11.57 -22.11 -1.64
C ASN A 41 10.84 -21.05 -0.82
N ASN A 42 9.73 -21.45 -0.18
CA ASN A 42 9.05 -20.69 0.87
C ASN A 42 10.03 -20.52 2.04
N ASN A 43 10.91 -19.53 1.95
CA ASN A 43 11.69 -19.08 3.09
C ASN A 43 10.74 -18.28 4.00
N ASN A 44 10.07 -18.99 4.91
CA ASN A 44 9.31 -18.36 5.98
C ASN A 44 10.32 -17.74 6.97
N ASP A 45 9.95 -16.58 7.51
CA ASP A 45 10.69 -16.00 8.63
C ASP A 45 10.34 -16.69 9.96
N ALA A 46 10.85 -16.16 11.07
CA ALA A 46 10.57 -16.66 12.42
C ALA A 46 9.07 -16.60 12.81
N SER A 47 8.25 -15.83 12.09
CA SER A 47 6.80 -15.77 12.30
C SER A 47 6.01 -16.81 11.50
N GLY A 48 6.67 -17.59 10.64
CA GLY A 48 6.04 -18.56 9.76
C GLY A 48 5.39 -17.96 8.50
N VAL A 49 5.54 -16.65 8.27
CA VAL A 49 4.99 -15.94 7.10
C VAL A 49 6.00 -15.93 5.96
N SER A 50 5.55 -16.19 4.73
CA SER A 50 6.39 -16.11 3.53
C SER A 50 7.07 -14.75 3.40
N MET A 51 8.37 -14.74 3.05
CA MET A 51 9.15 -13.51 2.86
C MET A 51 8.69 -12.69 1.66
N LEU A 52 8.16 -13.33 0.61
CA LEU A 52 7.78 -12.67 -0.65
C LEU A 52 6.27 -12.73 -0.92
N GLY A 53 5.52 -13.45 -0.09
CA GLY A 53 4.13 -13.79 -0.38
C GLY A 53 4.00 -14.76 -1.57
N GLU A 54 2.85 -15.38 -1.69
CA GLU A 54 2.49 -16.18 -2.84
C GLU A 54 2.14 -15.27 -4.02
N ALA A 55 2.68 -15.55 -5.20
CA ALA A 55 2.28 -14.86 -6.43
C ALA A 55 0.91 -15.39 -6.85
N VAL A 56 -0.06 -14.52 -6.94
CA VAL A 56 -1.43 -14.85 -7.32
C VAL A 56 -1.93 -13.93 -8.43
N SER A 57 -2.93 -14.38 -9.17
CA SER A 57 -3.61 -13.57 -10.16
C SER A 57 -5.09 -13.95 -10.24
N PHE A 58 -5.93 -12.99 -10.59
CA PHE A 58 -7.37 -13.19 -10.71
C PHE A 58 -7.98 -12.20 -11.72
N ALA A 59 -9.12 -12.61 -12.28
CA ALA A 59 -9.84 -11.80 -13.25
C ALA A 59 -10.48 -10.57 -12.58
N THR A 60 -10.38 -9.43 -13.28
CA THR A 60 -11.11 -8.20 -13.01
C THR A 60 -11.94 -7.82 -14.24
N LYS A 61 -12.70 -6.74 -14.17
CA LYS A 61 -13.43 -6.22 -15.33
C LYS A 61 -12.48 -5.78 -16.47
N ASP A 62 -11.30 -5.29 -16.11
CA ASP A 62 -10.36 -4.64 -17.03
C ASP A 62 -9.13 -5.49 -17.36
N GLY A 63 -9.10 -6.76 -16.98
CA GLY A 63 -8.00 -7.68 -17.26
C GLY A 63 -7.72 -8.66 -16.11
N THR A 64 -6.48 -9.12 -16.01
CA THR A 64 -6.02 -10.02 -14.94
C THR A 64 -5.14 -9.23 -13.99
N MET A 65 -5.57 -9.09 -12.73
CA MET A 65 -4.77 -8.44 -11.69
C MET A 65 -3.81 -9.47 -11.09
N ASP A 66 -2.54 -9.14 -11.09
CA ASP A 66 -1.52 -9.85 -10.32
C ASP A 66 -1.34 -9.22 -8.94
N ALA A 67 -0.96 -10.04 -7.96
CA ALA A 67 -0.82 -9.63 -6.57
C ALA A 67 0.14 -10.54 -5.81
N ARG A 68 0.44 -10.18 -4.55
CA ARG A 68 1.17 -11.01 -3.60
C ARG A 68 0.29 -11.28 -2.38
N PHE A 69 0.02 -12.55 -2.11
CA PHE A 69 -0.79 -12.97 -0.99
C PHE A 69 0.06 -13.52 0.15
N PHE A 70 -0.19 -13.01 1.34
CA PHE A 70 0.48 -13.40 2.58
C PHE A 70 -0.57 -13.97 3.53
N ALA A 71 -0.57 -15.29 3.71
CA ALA A 71 -1.40 -15.91 4.74
C ALA A 71 -0.85 -15.58 6.14
N GLY A 72 -1.73 -15.36 7.08
CA GLY A 72 -1.36 -15.18 8.49
C GLY A 72 -0.83 -16.47 9.11
N PRO A 73 -0.10 -16.39 10.24
CA PRO A 73 0.57 -17.55 10.84
C PRO A 73 -0.38 -18.55 11.52
N ASN A 74 -1.62 -18.17 11.84
CA ASN A 74 -2.51 -18.90 12.72
C ASN A 74 -3.76 -19.49 12.02
N GLY A 75 -3.69 -19.74 10.71
CA GLY A 75 -4.82 -20.24 9.92
C GLY A 75 -5.68 -19.11 9.35
N ALA A 76 -7.00 -19.35 9.19
CA ALA A 76 -7.89 -18.35 8.63
C ALA A 76 -7.96 -17.09 9.49
N ALA A 77 -7.77 -15.94 8.86
CA ALA A 77 -7.63 -14.63 9.50
C ALA A 77 -8.44 -13.55 8.76
N PRO A 78 -8.75 -12.41 9.41
CA PRO A 78 -9.32 -11.26 8.69
C PRO A 78 -8.41 -10.83 7.55
N ALA A 79 -9.00 -10.52 6.40
CA ALA A 79 -8.21 -10.08 5.25
C ALA A 79 -7.89 -8.59 5.31
N VAL A 80 -6.76 -8.21 4.70
CA VAL A 80 -6.34 -6.82 4.50
C VAL A 80 -5.91 -6.62 3.04
N ILE A 81 -6.48 -5.61 2.39
CA ILE A 81 -6.07 -5.16 1.06
C ILE A 81 -5.00 -4.09 1.23
N HIS A 82 -3.83 -4.29 0.62
CA HIS A 82 -2.71 -3.35 0.67
C HIS A 82 -2.52 -2.67 -0.70
N TRP A 83 -2.84 -1.38 -0.78
CA TRP A 83 -2.57 -0.54 -1.94
C TRP A 83 -1.23 0.17 -1.80
N PRO A 84 -0.24 -0.10 -2.67
CA PRO A 84 1.06 0.56 -2.61
C PRO A 84 0.98 2.03 -3.02
N ASP A 85 2.10 2.73 -2.88
CA ASP A 85 2.29 4.07 -3.42
C ASP A 85 2.48 4.09 -4.95
N ILE A 86 2.80 5.25 -5.50
CA ILE A 86 2.95 5.47 -6.96
C ILE A 86 4.06 4.61 -7.60
N ALA A 87 5.05 4.14 -6.86
CA ALA A 87 6.09 3.26 -7.38
C ALA A 87 5.65 1.78 -7.43
N GLY A 88 4.42 1.44 -6.97
CA GLY A 88 3.84 0.11 -7.11
C GLY A 88 4.46 -0.96 -6.21
N ILE A 89 4.26 -2.23 -6.59
CA ILE A 89 4.82 -3.38 -5.85
C ILE A 89 6.35 -3.34 -5.92
N ARG A 90 7.00 -3.39 -4.76
CA ARG A 90 8.45 -3.50 -4.61
C ARG A 90 8.80 -4.02 -3.23
N ARG A 91 10.10 -4.26 -2.98
CA ARG A 91 10.59 -4.89 -1.74
C ARG A 91 10.02 -4.24 -0.47
N SER A 92 9.93 -2.91 -0.41
CA SER A 92 9.42 -2.20 0.77
C SER A 92 7.96 -2.55 1.06
N HIS A 93 7.09 -2.56 0.03
CA HIS A 93 5.69 -2.93 0.20
C HIS A 93 5.49 -4.43 0.47
N LEU A 94 6.34 -5.31 -0.09
CA LEU A 94 6.36 -6.73 0.28
C LEU A 94 6.68 -6.91 1.78
N GLU A 95 7.67 -6.19 2.31
CA GLU A 95 8.02 -6.23 3.73
C GLU A 95 6.92 -5.65 4.62
N MET A 96 6.30 -4.55 4.23
CA MET A 96 5.19 -3.93 4.96
C MET A 96 3.96 -4.85 4.99
N ALA A 97 3.59 -5.48 3.87
CA ALA A 97 2.49 -6.44 3.79
C ALA A 97 2.79 -7.69 4.64
N ARG A 98 4.00 -8.24 4.54
CA ARG A 98 4.46 -9.36 5.38
C ARG A 98 4.37 -9.04 6.87
N ARG A 99 4.78 -7.81 7.27
CA ARG A 99 4.71 -7.36 8.66
C ARG A 99 3.26 -7.31 9.16
N THR A 100 2.32 -6.86 8.34
CA THR A 100 0.89 -6.88 8.66
C THR A 100 0.37 -8.32 8.77
N ALA A 101 0.82 -9.22 7.87
CA ALA A 101 0.46 -10.62 7.94
C ALA A 101 1.02 -11.32 9.20
N ALA A 102 2.26 -11.02 9.59
CA ALA A 102 2.87 -11.53 10.83
C ALA A 102 2.13 -11.08 12.09
N ALA A 103 1.39 -9.97 12.03
CA ALA A 103 0.50 -9.51 13.09
C ALA A 103 -0.85 -10.25 13.14
N GLY A 104 -1.10 -11.25 12.29
CA GLY A 104 -2.26 -12.13 12.35
C GLY A 104 -3.34 -11.86 11.30
N TYR A 105 -3.01 -11.25 10.16
CA TYR A 105 -3.93 -10.95 9.07
C TYR A 105 -3.59 -11.71 7.79
N ALA A 106 -4.57 -11.96 6.93
CA ALA A 106 -4.35 -12.43 5.56
C ALA A 106 -4.23 -11.20 4.64
N VAL A 107 -3.04 -10.94 4.08
CA VAL A 107 -2.77 -9.66 3.37
C VAL A 107 -2.63 -9.89 1.88
N LEU A 108 -3.36 -9.12 1.07
CA LEU A 108 -3.21 -9.08 -0.38
C LEU A 108 -2.59 -7.73 -0.80
N LEU A 109 -1.31 -7.76 -1.17
CA LEU A 109 -0.63 -6.63 -1.81
C LEU A 109 -0.93 -6.66 -3.30
N VAL A 110 -1.73 -5.72 -3.77
CA VAL A 110 -2.24 -5.68 -5.14
C VAL A 110 -1.35 -4.85 -6.08
N ASN A 111 -1.32 -5.22 -7.34
CA ASN A 111 -0.72 -4.41 -8.40
C ASN A 111 -1.74 -3.38 -8.91
N PRO A 112 -1.61 -2.07 -8.59
CA PRO A 112 -2.54 -1.08 -9.11
C PRO A 112 -2.43 -0.88 -10.62
N TYR A 113 -1.28 -1.25 -11.19
CA TYR A 113 -0.94 -1.03 -12.60
C TYR A 113 -1.13 -2.24 -13.50
N TYR A 114 -1.84 -3.29 -13.04
CA TYR A 114 -2.04 -4.54 -13.77
C TYR A 114 -2.61 -4.35 -15.21
N ARG A 115 -3.26 -3.22 -15.47
CA ARG A 115 -3.76 -2.88 -16.83
C ARG A 115 -2.65 -2.59 -17.83
N ASP A 116 -1.44 -2.30 -17.35
CA ASP A 116 -0.30 -1.85 -18.17
C ASP A 116 0.96 -2.68 -17.96
N ALA A 117 1.14 -3.22 -16.75
CA ALA A 117 2.37 -3.93 -16.40
C ALA A 117 2.10 -4.95 -15.28
N GLU A 118 2.77 -6.08 -15.37
CA GLU A 118 2.74 -7.16 -14.39
C GLU A 118 3.95 -7.06 -13.44
N GLY A 119 3.75 -7.40 -12.17
CA GLY A 119 4.80 -7.56 -11.17
C GLY A 119 5.47 -6.28 -10.72
N VAL A 120 6.76 -6.39 -10.48
CA VAL A 120 7.62 -5.29 -10.01
C VAL A 120 8.09 -4.47 -11.19
N ILE A 121 7.70 -3.21 -11.25
CA ILE A 121 8.11 -2.29 -12.33
C ILE A 121 9.43 -1.59 -11.98
N TRP A 122 9.59 -1.22 -10.71
CA TRP A 122 10.80 -0.59 -10.15
C TRP A 122 11.23 -1.37 -8.90
N GLU A 123 12.52 -1.69 -8.81
CA GLU A 123 13.06 -2.48 -7.69
C GLU A 123 12.91 -1.76 -6.34
N ASP A 124 13.06 -0.42 -6.36
CA ASP A 124 12.97 0.45 -5.20
C ASP A 124 12.54 1.87 -5.60
N PHE A 125 12.30 2.72 -4.58
CA PHE A 125 11.90 4.10 -4.80
C PHE A 125 12.96 4.93 -5.52
N ALA A 126 14.25 4.61 -5.39
CA ALA A 126 15.32 5.34 -6.09
C ALA A 126 15.27 5.08 -7.60
N SER A 127 15.09 3.83 -8.03
CA SER A 127 14.93 3.49 -9.45
C SER A 127 13.65 4.09 -10.06
N PHE A 128 12.57 4.19 -9.29
CA PHE A 128 11.38 4.92 -9.69
C PHE A 128 11.68 6.43 -9.86
N ALA A 129 12.29 7.05 -8.85
CA ALA A 129 12.54 8.50 -8.84
C ALA A 129 13.52 8.96 -9.91
N ASP A 130 14.41 8.09 -10.40
CA ASP A 130 15.39 8.41 -11.45
C ASP A 130 14.78 8.55 -12.87
N GLY A 131 13.55 8.10 -13.10
CA GLY A 131 12.91 8.27 -14.40
C GLY A 131 11.53 7.64 -14.55
N GLY A 132 10.95 7.14 -13.47
CA GLY A 132 9.66 6.44 -13.49
C GLY A 132 8.42 7.33 -13.56
N TRP A 133 8.55 8.64 -13.26
CA TRP A 133 7.41 9.56 -13.10
C TRP A 133 6.49 9.63 -14.33
N GLY A 134 7.04 9.73 -15.54
CA GLY A 134 6.25 9.79 -16.76
C GLY A 134 5.39 8.55 -16.95
N LYS A 135 6.02 7.36 -16.89
CA LYS A 135 5.33 6.07 -17.00
C LYS A 135 4.28 5.88 -15.90
N ALA A 136 4.63 6.21 -14.65
CA ALA A 136 3.71 6.10 -13.53
C ALA A 136 2.50 7.03 -13.68
N SER A 137 2.70 8.26 -14.19
CA SER A 137 1.61 9.22 -14.43
C SER A 137 0.63 8.71 -15.49
N GLU A 138 1.12 8.10 -16.57
CA GLU A 138 0.28 7.49 -17.61
C GLU A 138 -0.56 6.32 -17.05
N MET A 139 0.06 5.43 -16.29
CA MET A 139 -0.62 4.30 -15.66
C MET A 139 -1.63 4.77 -14.60
N ARG A 140 -1.24 5.74 -13.75
CA ARG A 140 -2.11 6.33 -12.73
C ARG A 140 -3.36 7.00 -13.31
N ALA A 141 -3.29 7.59 -14.50
CA ALA A 141 -4.43 8.23 -15.15
C ALA A 141 -5.62 7.26 -15.39
N LYS A 142 -5.36 5.95 -15.40
CA LYS A 142 -6.37 4.89 -15.52
C LYS A 142 -7.04 4.51 -14.19
N LEU A 143 -6.50 4.98 -13.06
CA LEU A 143 -6.97 4.64 -11.71
C LEU A 143 -8.04 5.64 -11.22
N SER A 144 -9.15 5.72 -11.96
CA SER A 144 -10.31 6.52 -11.55
C SER A 144 -10.98 5.91 -10.30
N SER A 145 -11.81 6.70 -9.59
CA SER A 145 -12.61 6.19 -8.48
C SER A 145 -13.46 4.99 -8.90
N PHE A 146 -14.03 5.02 -10.10
CA PHE A 146 -14.81 3.92 -10.65
C PHE A 146 -13.97 2.66 -10.89
N ALA A 147 -12.75 2.81 -11.46
CA ALA A 147 -11.85 1.69 -11.68
C ALA A 147 -11.45 1.02 -10.35
N ILE A 148 -11.07 1.82 -9.34
CA ILE A 148 -10.69 1.32 -8.01
C ILE A 148 -11.87 0.64 -7.29
N LYS A 149 -13.07 1.19 -7.38
CA LYS A 149 -14.30 0.57 -6.84
C LYS A 149 -14.54 -0.80 -7.49
N SER A 150 -14.43 -0.89 -8.82
CA SER A 150 -14.58 -2.15 -9.57
C SER A 150 -13.49 -3.16 -9.23
N ASP A 151 -12.23 -2.72 -9.14
CA ASP A 151 -11.11 -3.56 -8.74
C ASP A 151 -11.29 -4.11 -7.32
N THR A 152 -11.73 -3.26 -6.39
CA THR A 152 -11.98 -3.69 -5.01
C THR A 152 -13.06 -4.77 -4.93
N GLN A 153 -14.11 -4.70 -5.73
CA GLN A 153 -15.12 -5.76 -5.77
C GLN A 153 -14.54 -7.10 -6.23
N ALA A 154 -13.68 -7.10 -7.25
CA ALA A 154 -12.98 -8.31 -7.70
C ALA A 154 -12.01 -8.84 -6.65
N ILE A 155 -11.24 -7.94 -5.99
CA ILE A 155 -10.33 -8.29 -4.89
C ILE A 155 -11.08 -8.96 -3.74
N VAL A 156 -12.19 -8.37 -3.28
CA VAL A 156 -13.00 -8.92 -2.18
C VAL A 156 -13.57 -10.29 -2.57
N SER A 157 -14.08 -10.43 -3.79
CA SER A 157 -14.57 -11.72 -4.29
C SER A 157 -13.47 -12.79 -4.31
N TRP A 158 -12.27 -12.43 -4.72
CA TRP A 158 -11.12 -13.35 -4.70
C TRP A 158 -10.70 -13.72 -3.28
N LEU A 159 -10.62 -12.74 -2.37
CA LEU A 159 -10.27 -12.96 -0.95
C LEU A 159 -11.28 -13.88 -0.26
N ASP A 160 -12.57 -13.71 -0.51
CA ASP A 160 -13.62 -14.54 0.09
C ASP A 160 -13.56 -16.01 -0.38
N GLY A 161 -12.84 -16.30 -1.46
CA GLY A 161 -12.56 -17.66 -1.94
C GLY A 161 -11.31 -18.31 -1.32
N GLN A 162 -10.52 -17.59 -0.51
CA GLN A 162 -9.26 -18.11 0.02
C GLN A 162 -9.46 -18.83 1.36
N ALA A 163 -8.91 -20.04 1.50
CA ALA A 163 -8.98 -20.81 2.75
C ALA A 163 -8.29 -20.12 3.95
N ALA A 164 -7.33 -19.22 3.69
CA ALA A 164 -6.63 -18.45 4.70
C ALA A 164 -7.41 -17.20 5.15
N VAL A 165 -8.60 -16.93 4.59
CA VAL A 165 -9.43 -15.77 4.93
C VAL A 165 -10.63 -16.19 5.76
N ASP A 166 -10.82 -15.57 6.91
CA ASP A 166 -12.01 -15.70 7.73
C ASP A 166 -13.13 -14.79 7.19
N THR A 167 -14.02 -15.37 6.40
CA THR A 167 -15.12 -14.63 5.75
C THR A 167 -16.22 -14.17 6.71
N ALA A 168 -16.24 -14.67 7.94
CA ALA A 168 -17.18 -14.21 8.97
C ALA A 168 -16.75 -12.86 9.56
N ARG A 169 -15.50 -12.44 9.35
CA ARG A 169 -14.92 -11.18 9.82
C ARG A 169 -14.87 -10.13 8.72
N GLY A 170 -14.71 -8.86 9.14
CA GLY A 170 -14.53 -7.73 8.24
C GLY A 170 -13.19 -7.78 7.48
N ILE A 171 -13.09 -7.00 6.41
CA ILE A 171 -11.86 -6.77 5.65
C ILE A 171 -11.33 -5.40 6.02
N GLY A 172 -10.01 -5.30 6.25
CA GLY A 172 -9.27 -4.05 6.34
C GLY A 172 -8.76 -3.62 4.96
N VAL A 173 -8.59 -2.33 4.77
CA VAL A 173 -7.90 -1.79 3.61
C VAL A 173 -6.89 -0.75 4.05
N GLU A 174 -5.66 -0.83 3.55
CA GLU A 174 -4.60 0.14 3.79
C GLU A 174 -4.06 0.67 2.47
N GLY A 175 -3.69 1.94 2.45
CA GLY A 175 -3.19 2.58 1.25
C GLY A 175 -2.19 3.70 1.54
N TYR A 176 -1.19 3.79 0.68
CA TYR A 176 -0.02 4.65 0.85
C TYR A 176 0.07 5.65 -0.30
N CYS A 177 0.25 6.95 -0.02
CA CYS A 177 0.36 8.01 -1.03
C CYS A 177 -0.81 7.97 -2.02
N MET A 178 -0.56 7.58 -3.27
CA MET A 178 -1.57 7.34 -4.31
C MET A 178 -2.67 6.38 -3.86
N GLY A 179 -2.32 5.34 -3.10
CA GLY A 179 -3.25 4.34 -2.57
C GLY A 179 -4.14 4.83 -1.43
N GLY A 180 -3.82 5.98 -0.82
CA GLY A 180 -4.58 6.52 0.32
C GLY A 180 -6.08 6.70 0.04
N PRO A 181 -6.50 7.46 -0.98
CA PRO A 181 -7.91 7.60 -1.33
C PRO A 181 -8.58 6.30 -1.79
N PHE A 182 -7.81 5.29 -2.25
CA PHE A 182 -8.35 4.00 -2.65
C PHE A 182 -8.98 3.25 -1.48
N THR A 183 -8.54 3.52 -0.26
CA THR A 183 -9.10 2.95 0.96
C THR A 183 -10.57 3.33 1.16
N VAL A 184 -10.91 4.59 0.87
CA VAL A 184 -12.30 5.08 0.96
C VAL A 184 -13.13 4.58 -0.22
N TYR A 185 -12.57 4.55 -1.43
CA TYR A 185 -13.26 3.98 -2.59
C TYR A 185 -13.58 2.51 -2.40
N GLY A 186 -12.66 1.74 -1.80
CA GLY A 186 -12.87 0.35 -1.45
C GLY A 186 -13.98 0.18 -0.42
N ALA A 187 -13.95 0.96 0.66
CA ALA A 187 -14.99 0.94 1.69
C ALA A 187 -16.38 1.30 1.14
N HIS A 188 -16.43 2.22 0.17
CA HIS A 188 -17.66 2.59 -0.51
C HIS A 188 -18.14 1.48 -1.47
N ALA A 189 -17.22 0.81 -2.19
CA ALA A 189 -17.58 -0.23 -3.16
C ALA A 189 -18.13 -1.50 -2.51
N THR A 190 -17.66 -1.84 -1.30
CA THR A 190 -18.01 -3.07 -0.57
C THR A 190 -18.27 -2.81 0.91
N PRO A 191 -19.28 -1.97 1.27
CA PRO A 191 -19.48 -1.51 2.64
C PRO A 191 -19.84 -2.65 3.62
N SER A 192 -20.45 -3.73 3.13
CA SER A 192 -20.76 -4.90 3.94
C SER A 192 -19.51 -5.67 4.37
N ARG A 193 -18.42 -5.61 3.59
CA ARG A 193 -17.18 -6.36 3.83
C ARG A 193 -16.07 -5.50 4.41
N ILE A 194 -15.80 -4.30 3.90
CA ILE A 194 -14.73 -3.43 4.39
C ILE A 194 -15.20 -2.67 5.64
N LYS A 195 -14.54 -2.93 6.77
CA LYS A 195 -14.87 -2.40 8.11
C LYS A 195 -13.77 -1.49 8.68
N ALA A 196 -12.57 -1.54 8.13
CA ALA A 196 -11.45 -0.68 8.51
C ALA A 196 -10.77 -0.10 7.27
N ALA A 197 -10.44 1.19 7.28
CA ALA A 197 -9.74 1.87 6.20
C ALA A 197 -8.64 2.77 6.75
N ALA A 198 -7.37 2.48 6.40
CA ALA A 198 -6.20 3.22 6.86
C ALA A 198 -5.47 3.88 5.68
N SER A 199 -5.44 5.20 5.65
CA SER A 199 -4.72 6.01 4.64
C SER A 199 -3.46 6.62 5.26
N PHE A 200 -2.30 6.35 4.66
CA PHE A 200 -1.01 6.88 5.08
C PHE A 200 -0.48 7.86 4.04
N HIS A 201 -0.25 9.12 4.47
CA HIS A 201 0.16 10.22 3.58
C HIS A 201 -0.59 10.25 2.23
N GLY A 202 -1.90 9.96 2.28
CA GLY A 202 -2.77 9.91 1.10
C GLY A 202 -3.16 11.31 0.63
N GLY A 203 -2.87 11.62 -0.64
CA GLY A 203 -3.32 12.86 -1.25
C GLY A 203 -4.73 12.79 -1.82
N GLY A 204 -5.45 13.91 -1.86
CA GLY A 204 -6.75 14.02 -2.52
C GLY A 204 -7.91 13.32 -1.79
N LEU A 205 -7.84 13.20 -0.47
CA LEU A 205 -8.94 12.72 0.38
C LEU A 205 -10.07 13.75 0.50
N VAL A 206 -9.75 15.02 0.31
CA VAL A 206 -10.69 16.14 0.27
C VAL A 206 -10.53 16.86 -1.05
N ARG A 207 -11.58 16.91 -1.85
CA ARG A 207 -11.64 17.57 -3.16
C ARG A 207 -13.04 18.16 -3.40
N ASP A 208 -13.17 19.05 -4.40
CA ASP A 208 -14.47 19.69 -4.70
C ASP A 208 -15.43 18.79 -5.49
N ASP A 209 -14.92 17.81 -6.25
CA ASP A 209 -15.73 16.92 -7.08
C ASP A 209 -16.63 15.96 -6.26
N ALA A 210 -17.65 15.41 -6.90
CA ALA A 210 -18.62 14.50 -6.26
C ALA A 210 -18.00 13.18 -5.79
N GLU A 211 -16.93 12.72 -6.45
CA GLU A 211 -16.21 11.48 -6.13
C GLU A 211 -15.12 11.71 -5.07
N SER A 212 -15.10 12.88 -4.43
CA SER A 212 -14.15 13.14 -3.36
C SER A 212 -14.36 12.16 -2.19
N PRO A 213 -13.30 11.47 -1.70
CA PRO A 213 -13.43 10.47 -0.65
C PRO A 213 -14.22 10.90 0.57
N HIS A 214 -14.00 12.11 1.11
CA HIS A 214 -14.72 12.60 2.29
C HIS A 214 -16.23 12.72 2.07
N LYS A 215 -16.72 12.89 0.82
CA LYS A 215 -18.15 12.98 0.50
C LYS A 215 -18.84 11.62 0.43
N LEU A 216 -18.07 10.53 0.32
CA LEU A 216 -18.59 9.16 0.19
C LEU A 216 -18.78 8.46 1.54
N LEU A 217 -18.34 9.05 2.65
CA LEU A 217 -18.28 8.40 3.96
C LEU A 217 -19.66 7.96 4.48
N SER A 218 -20.74 8.67 4.13
CA SER A 218 -22.10 8.30 4.52
C SER A 218 -22.57 6.96 3.95
N GLU A 219 -21.98 6.55 2.81
CA GLU A 219 -22.29 5.30 2.10
C GLU A 219 -21.35 4.15 2.49
N THR A 220 -20.45 4.36 3.44
CA THR A 220 -19.53 3.35 3.95
C THR A 220 -19.98 2.79 5.31
N GLN A 221 -19.33 1.70 5.76
CA GLN A 221 -19.50 1.16 7.11
C GLN A 221 -18.15 0.99 7.84
N ALA A 222 -17.08 1.55 7.29
CA ALA A 222 -15.74 1.44 7.84
C ALA A 222 -15.48 2.47 8.95
N GLN A 223 -14.55 2.13 9.83
CA GLN A 223 -13.84 3.09 10.68
C GLN A 223 -12.52 3.48 10.00
N TYR A 224 -12.01 4.67 10.31
CA TYR A 224 -10.93 5.28 9.56
C TYR A 224 -9.72 5.63 10.42
N LEU A 225 -8.52 5.40 9.87
CA LEU A 225 -7.27 6.02 10.28
C LEU A 225 -6.75 6.85 9.10
N ILE A 226 -6.64 8.16 9.28
CA ILE A 226 -6.08 9.10 8.30
C ILE A 226 -4.80 9.66 8.90
N ALA A 227 -3.67 9.10 8.50
CA ALA A 227 -2.35 9.44 8.98
C ALA A 227 -1.68 10.41 7.98
N ILE A 228 -1.62 11.68 8.32
CA ILE A 228 -1.23 12.77 7.44
C ILE A 228 0.25 13.10 7.65
N ALA A 229 1.01 13.36 6.59
CA ALA A 229 2.35 13.89 6.66
C ALA A 229 2.33 15.38 7.03
N LYS A 230 3.33 15.84 7.78
CA LYS A 230 3.38 17.25 8.22
C LYS A 230 3.53 18.27 7.09
N ASP A 231 4.18 17.90 6.02
CA ASP A 231 4.32 18.74 4.82
C ASP A 231 3.05 18.72 3.95
N ASP A 232 2.28 17.63 3.94
CA ASP A 232 0.96 17.57 3.31
C ASP A 232 -0.04 18.42 4.10
N ASP A 233 -0.03 18.35 5.44
CA ASP A 233 -0.85 19.19 6.31
C ASP A 233 -0.53 20.68 6.14
N ALA A 234 0.75 21.02 6.00
CA ALA A 234 1.15 22.40 5.77
C ALA A 234 0.65 22.96 4.42
N LYS A 235 0.51 22.11 3.40
CA LYS A 235 -0.02 22.47 2.07
C LYS A 235 -1.54 22.64 2.06
N ALA A 236 -2.27 21.82 2.83
CA ALA A 236 -3.72 21.80 2.87
C ALA A 236 -4.27 21.60 4.32
N PRO A 237 -4.07 22.58 5.21
CA PRO A 237 -4.35 22.41 6.64
C PRO A 237 -5.84 22.24 6.98
N SER A 238 -6.73 22.63 6.07
CA SER A 238 -8.19 22.46 6.20
C SER A 238 -8.67 21.03 5.93
N ASP A 239 -7.91 20.23 5.19
CA ASP A 239 -8.38 18.91 4.71
C ASP A 239 -8.61 17.93 5.86
N LYS A 240 -7.76 17.93 6.88
CA LYS A 240 -7.94 17.11 8.08
C LYS A 240 -9.23 17.43 8.82
N ILE A 241 -9.57 18.73 8.89
CA ILE A 241 -10.79 19.20 9.55
C ILE A 241 -12.01 18.76 8.73
N ALA A 242 -12.00 19.02 7.42
CA ALA A 242 -13.09 18.67 6.52
C ALA A 242 -13.35 17.15 6.50
N PHE A 243 -12.30 16.33 6.49
CA PHE A 243 -12.46 14.88 6.55
C PHE A 243 -13.04 14.42 7.90
N ALA A 244 -12.54 14.95 9.02
CA ALA A 244 -13.03 14.61 10.36
C ALA A 244 -14.50 15.01 10.55
N GLU A 245 -14.90 16.19 10.07
CA GLU A 245 -16.29 16.67 10.11
C GLU A 245 -17.20 15.79 9.24
N ALA A 246 -16.77 15.43 8.04
CA ALA A 246 -17.52 14.54 7.17
C ALA A 246 -17.69 13.15 7.78
N ALA A 247 -16.66 12.60 8.40
CA ALA A 247 -16.74 11.31 9.10
C ALA A 247 -17.73 11.38 10.27
N LYS A 248 -17.65 12.43 11.08
CA LYS A 248 -18.60 12.67 12.17
C LYS A 248 -20.04 12.80 11.70
N ALA A 249 -20.26 13.57 10.64
CA ALA A 249 -21.60 13.74 10.04
C ALA A 249 -22.15 12.42 9.49
N ALA A 250 -21.29 11.56 8.92
CA ALA A 250 -21.62 10.22 8.44
C ALA A 250 -21.80 9.19 9.57
N GLY A 251 -21.52 9.53 10.84
CA GLY A 251 -21.53 8.59 11.96
C GLY A 251 -20.40 7.55 11.88
N ARG A 252 -19.26 7.91 11.27
CA ARG A 252 -18.07 7.05 11.16
C ARG A 252 -17.01 7.46 12.16
N ALA A 253 -16.48 6.49 12.92
CA ALA A 253 -15.32 6.75 13.77
C ALA A 253 -14.10 6.99 12.85
N ALA A 254 -13.35 8.06 13.10
CA ALA A 254 -12.14 8.40 12.36
C ALA A 254 -11.10 9.00 13.30
N LYS A 255 -9.90 8.42 13.29
CA LYS A 255 -8.69 9.03 13.82
C LYS A 255 -8.00 9.77 12.66
N VAL A 256 -7.93 11.10 12.74
CA VAL A 256 -7.34 11.97 11.71
C VAL A 256 -6.23 12.76 12.36
N ASP A 257 -4.99 12.33 12.16
CA ASP A 257 -3.83 12.90 12.86
C ASP A 257 -2.67 13.21 11.91
N VAL A 258 -1.88 14.23 12.29
CA VAL A 258 -0.63 14.58 11.63
C VAL A 258 0.53 13.89 12.35
N TYR A 259 1.33 13.12 11.58
CA TYR A 259 2.48 12.38 12.09
C TYR A 259 3.79 13.13 11.79
N ASP A 260 4.82 12.89 12.61
CA ASP A 260 6.12 13.59 12.50
C ASP A 260 6.99 13.00 11.39
N GLY A 261 6.56 13.18 10.14
CA GLY A 261 7.28 12.76 8.95
C GLY A 261 6.82 13.52 7.72
N GLY A 262 7.69 13.67 6.72
CA GLY A 262 7.35 14.21 5.40
C GLY A 262 6.64 13.16 4.55
N HIS A 263 6.06 13.56 3.41
CA HIS A 263 5.32 12.65 2.52
C HIS A 263 6.13 11.37 2.21
N GLY A 264 5.54 10.20 2.39
CA GLY A 264 6.22 8.90 2.23
C GLY A 264 6.88 8.34 3.50
N TRP A 265 6.71 8.98 4.66
CA TRP A 265 7.38 8.67 5.92
C TRP A 265 7.18 7.25 6.47
N THR A 266 6.15 6.53 6.04
CA THR A 266 5.92 5.14 6.47
C THR A 266 6.70 4.11 5.65
N VAL A 267 7.20 4.48 4.47
CA VAL A 267 7.74 3.53 3.50
C VAL A 267 9.27 3.44 3.63
N PRO A 268 9.84 2.25 3.94
CA PRO A 268 11.25 2.12 4.33
C PRO A 268 12.30 2.60 3.32
N ASP A 269 11.98 2.57 2.02
CA ASP A 269 12.89 3.05 0.95
C ASP A 269 12.59 4.46 0.45
N SER A 270 11.63 5.15 1.09
CA SER A 270 11.36 6.56 0.84
C SER A 270 12.47 7.45 1.40
N PRO A 271 12.84 8.56 0.72
CA PRO A 271 13.78 9.54 1.28
C PRO A 271 13.28 10.21 2.56
N SER A 272 11.96 10.20 2.80
CA SER A 272 11.31 10.78 3.98
C SER A 272 11.08 9.77 5.10
N TYR A 273 11.55 8.51 4.98
CA TYR A 273 11.27 7.49 5.99
C TYR A 273 11.62 7.95 7.39
N ALA A 274 10.64 7.91 8.29
CA ALA A 274 10.76 8.30 9.69
C ALA A 274 10.33 7.13 10.58
N LYS A 275 11.32 6.36 11.07
CA LYS A 275 11.09 5.08 11.75
C LYS A 275 10.10 5.20 12.91
N ASP A 276 10.30 6.13 13.83
CA ASP A 276 9.48 6.22 15.04
C ASP A 276 8.03 6.59 14.71
N ALA A 277 7.82 7.50 13.75
CA ALA A 277 6.49 7.84 13.26
C ALA A 277 5.85 6.65 12.51
N ALA A 278 6.63 5.89 11.73
CA ALA A 278 6.15 4.71 11.03
C ALA A 278 5.73 3.59 12.01
N GLU A 279 6.47 3.39 13.10
CA GLU A 279 6.11 2.45 14.16
C GLU A 279 4.82 2.86 14.89
N LEU A 280 4.67 4.16 15.20
CA LEU A 280 3.43 4.68 15.80
C LEU A 280 2.23 4.46 14.86
N ALA A 281 2.37 4.78 13.59
CA ALA A 281 1.30 4.58 12.61
C ALA A 281 0.95 3.09 12.41
N PHE A 282 1.95 2.21 12.45
CA PHE A 282 1.71 0.78 12.42
C PHE A 282 0.93 0.29 13.65
N ALA A 283 1.27 0.78 14.84
CA ALA A 283 0.53 0.47 16.06
C ALA A 283 -0.93 0.97 16.00
N ASP A 284 -1.14 2.20 15.52
CA ASP A 284 -2.48 2.77 15.34
C ASP A 284 -3.32 1.98 14.33
N LYS A 285 -2.70 1.52 13.25
CA LYS A 285 -3.34 0.63 12.26
C LYS A 285 -3.78 -0.68 12.89
N LEU A 286 -2.91 -1.33 13.65
CA LEU A 286 -3.26 -2.58 14.33
C LEU A 286 -4.35 -2.37 15.39
N ALA A 287 -4.36 -1.25 16.08
CA ALA A 287 -5.44 -0.89 17.01
C ALA A 287 -6.78 -0.73 16.27
N LEU A 288 -6.81 -0.06 15.11
CA LEU A 288 -7.99 0.04 14.26
C LEU A 288 -8.48 -1.37 13.85
N TYR A 289 -7.59 -2.22 13.35
CA TYR A 289 -7.94 -3.57 12.89
C TYR A 289 -8.45 -4.45 14.04
N SER A 290 -7.78 -4.43 15.18
CA SER A 290 -8.20 -5.19 16.37
C SER A 290 -9.59 -4.78 16.87
N ALA A 291 -10.00 -3.54 16.68
CA ALA A 291 -11.30 -3.03 17.10
C ALA A 291 -12.43 -3.31 16.11
N THR A 292 -12.11 -3.63 14.84
CA THR A 292 -13.10 -3.64 13.75
C THR A 292 -13.15 -4.93 12.95
N LEU A 293 -12.06 -5.70 12.93
CA LEU A 293 -11.90 -6.95 12.17
C LEU A 293 -11.79 -8.19 13.12
#